data_d3c24249ae707e4fbcf3becfaeb67687
#
_entry.id   d3c24249ae707e4fbcf3becfaeb67687
#
_cell.length_a   1.000
_cell.length_b   1.000
_cell.length_c   1.000
_cell.angle_alpha   90.00
_cell.angle_beta   90.00
_cell.angle_gamma   90.00
#
_symmetry.space_group_name_H-M   'P 1'
#
loop_
_entity.id
_entity.type
_entity.pdbx_description
1 polymer ?
#
loop_
_entity_poly.entity_id
_entity_poly.type
_entity_poly.pdbx_seq_one_letter_code
_entity_poly.pdbx_strand_id
1 'polypeptide(L)'
;MNEQEIFEFLNQKAEQYNHVDFIELDPISIPHQFSLKQDIEISGFFAATIAWGNRKSIITSAQKIIDFMGNSPYDFVMNVTLKDFKKLENKAVHRTFSAEDLEQFILNLKSVYTEFESLENLFLLKEHEENYYHAIERFRTRFLGEIPHRSHKHVSSPYKNSASKRLVMFLRWMVRQDKKGVDFGIWKNLSPQYLSIPLDVHTANISRKLGILTRTQNDWKAVEELDQIIRKYNPEDPAVYDYALFGIGVSKELL
;
A
#
# COMPACT_ATOMS: atom_id res chain seq x y z
N MET A 1 22.50 15.99 -14.12
CA MET A 1 21.55 15.44 -15.14
C MET A 1 20.48 16.49 -15.37
N ASN A 2 20.08 16.71 -16.62
CA ASN A 2 18.87 17.46 -16.92
C ASN A 2 17.63 16.59 -16.66
N GLU A 3 16.43 17.17 -16.71
CA GLU A 3 15.18 16.44 -16.37
C GLU A 3 14.96 15.22 -17.29
N GLN A 4 15.26 15.31 -18.58
CA GLN A 4 15.14 14.21 -19.52
C GLN A 4 16.09 13.03 -19.17
N GLU A 5 17.36 13.34 -18.88
CA GLU A 5 18.36 12.35 -18.47
C GLU A 5 17.99 11.64 -17.17
N ILE A 6 17.33 12.36 -16.23
CA ILE A 6 16.83 11.77 -14.98
C ILE A 6 15.77 10.70 -15.27
N PHE A 7 14.81 10.98 -16.15
CA PHE A 7 13.74 10.05 -16.46
C PHE A 7 14.21 8.87 -17.33
N GLU A 8 15.18 9.07 -18.22
CA GLU A 8 15.86 7.96 -18.92
C GLU A 8 16.55 7.02 -17.91
N PHE A 9 17.25 7.58 -16.93
CA PHE A 9 17.85 6.81 -15.84
C PHE A 9 16.80 6.09 -14.98
N LEU A 10 15.71 6.77 -14.60
CA LEU A 10 14.62 6.17 -13.82
C LEU A 10 13.91 5.04 -14.59
N ASN A 11 13.75 5.16 -15.92
CA ASN A 11 13.21 4.09 -16.76
C ASN A 11 14.09 2.85 -16.71
N GLN A 12 15.41 3.01 -16.83
CA GLN A 12 16.37 1.90 -16.73
C GLN A 12 16.31 1.23 -15.36
N LYS A 13 16.22 2.02 -14.29
CA LYS A 13 16.14 1.51 -12.92
C LYS A 13 14.80 0.85 -12.62
N ALA A 14 13.70 1.38 -13.14
CA ALA A 14 12.39 0.74 -13.02
C ALA A 14 12.39 -0.64 -13.69
N GLU A 15 12.97 -0.77 -14.89
CA GLU A 15 13.12 -2.05 -15.58
C GLU A 15 13.99 -3.03 -14.79
N GLN A 16 15.06 -2.55 -14.15
CA GLN A 16 15.98 -3.35 -13.33
C GLN A 16 15.32 -3.89 -12.06
N TYR A 17 14.56 -3.04 -11.34
CA TYR A 17 14.01 -3.39 -10.01
C TYR A 17 12.59 -3.94 -10.04
N ASN A 18 11.83 -3.72 -11.10
CA ASN A 18 10.51 -4.31 -11.27
C ASN A 18 10.64 -5.75 -11.81
N HIS A 19 11.04 -6.65 -10.94
CA HIS A 19 11.30 -8.05 -11.25
C HIS A 19 10.78 -8.95 -10.14
N VAL A 20 10.41 -10.19 -10.46
CA VAL A 20 9.85 -11.18 -9.49
C VAL A 20 10.75 -11.44 -8.28
N ASP A 21 12.07 -11.30 -8.42
CA ASP A 21 13.02 -11.44 -7.30
C ASP A 21 12.77 -10.39 -6.19
N PHE A 22 12.10 -9.27 -6.52
CA PHE A 22 11.70 -8.28 -5.55
C PHE A 22 10.71 -8.84 -4.52
N ILE A 23 9.87 -9.80 -4.92
CA ILE A 23 8.76 -10.32 -4.12
C ILE A 23 9.25 -10.96 -2.82
N GLU A 24 10.26 -11.83 -2.90
CA GLU A 24 10.71 -12.65 -1.77
C GLU A 24 11.08 -11.82 -0.53
N LEU A 25 11.69 -10.65 -0.75
CA LEU A 25 12.19 -9.79 0.31
C LEU A 25 11.26 -8.62 0.65
N ASP A 26 10.06 -8.57 0.09
CA ASP A 26 9.10 -7.48 0.28
C ASP A 26 7.79 -7.98 0.92
N PRO A 27 7.08 -7.15 1.69
CA PRO A 27 5.78 -7.52 2.26
C PRO A 27 4.74 -7.97 1.24
N ILE A 28 4.89 -7.63 -0.04
CA ILE A 28 4.03 -8.11 -1.13
C ILE A 28 4.08 -9.65 -1.28
N SER A 29 5.13 -10.31 -0.76
CA SER A 29 5.24 -11.77 -0.71
C SER A 29 4.09 -12.45 0.03
N ILE A 30 3.45 -11.74 0.96
CA ILE A 30 2.32 -12.28 1.74
C ILE A 30 1.08 -12.47 0.85
N PRO A 31 0.55 -11.45 0.14
CA PRO A 31 -0.58 -11.68 -0.77
C PRO A 31 -0.24 -12.59 -1.96
N HIS A 32 1.02 -12.74 -2.35
CA HIS A 32 1.43 -13.70 -3.40
C HIS A 32 1.24 -15.18 -3.02
N GLN A 33 0.91 -15.48 -1.78
CA GLN A 33 0.57 -16.86 -1.34
C GLN A 33 -0.85 -17.27 -1.76
N PHE A 34 -1.67 -16.34 -2.26
CA PHE A 34 -3.10 -16.53 -2.53
C PHE A 34 -3.44 -16.35 -4.00
N SER A 35 -4.55 -16.98 -4.41
CA SER A 35 -5.13 -16.83 -5.76
C SER A 35 -6.54 -16.27 -5.74
N LEU A 36 -7.28 -16.41 -4.62
CA LEU A 36 -8.59 -15.80 -4.47
C LEU A 36 -8.45 -14.29 -4.30
N LYS A 37 -9.20 -13.50 -5.08
CA LYS A 37 -9.14 -12.02 -5.06
C LYS A 37 -9.26 -11.45 -3.66
N GLN A 38 -10.23 -11.90 -2.88
CA GLN A 38 -10.49 -11.41 -1.52
C GLN A 38 -9.36 -11.79 -0.55
N ASP A 39 -8.74 -12.96 -0.70
CA ASP A 39 -7.59 -13.34 0.11
C ASP A 39 -6.37 -12.47 -0.19
N ILE A 40 -6.12 -12.16 -1.49
CA ILE A 40 -5.07 -11.22 -1.92
C ILE A 40 -5.34 -9.83 -1.34
N GLU A 41 -6.57 -9.34 -1.41
CA GLU A 41 -6.97 -8.03 -0.88
C GLU A 41 -6.74 -7.94 0.64
N ILE A 42 -7.23 -8.92 1.41
CA ILE A 42 -7.13 -8.91 2.88
C ILE A 42 -5.68 -9.05 3.33
N SER A 43 -4.97 -10.03 2.78
CA SER A 43 -3.58 -10.28 3.14
C SER A 43 -2.68 -9.11 2.73
N GLY A 44 -2.89 -8.55 1.53
CA GLY A 44 -2.21 -7.35 1.05
C GLY A 44 -2.51 -6.12 1.91
N PHE A 45 -3.76 -5.93 2.32
CA PHE A 45 -4.14 -4.83 3.20
C PHE A 45 -3.46 -4.92 4.57
N PHE A 46 -3.40 -6.11 5.19
CA PHE A 46 -2.68 -6.29 6.46
C PHE A 46 -1.17 -6.10 6.28
N ALA A 47 -0.57 -6.72 5.25
CA ALA A 47 0.86 -6.58 4.97
C ALA A 47 1.26 -5.10 4.77
N ALA A 48 0.48 -4.35 3.98
CA ALA A 48 0.69 -2.93 3.78
C ALA A 48 0.46 -2.12 5.07
N THR A 49 -0.62 -2.42 5.83
CA THR A 49 -0.97 -1.71 7.07
C THR A 49 0.15 -1.76 8.08
N ILE A 50 0.85 -2.88 8.24
CA ILE A 50 1.94 -3.04 9.21
C ILE A 50 3.32 -2.77 8.61
N ALA A 51 3.41 -2.28 7.37
CA ALA A 51 4.68 -2.05 6.67
C ALA A 51 5.45 -0.84 7.20
N TRP A 52 5.91 -0.91 8.45
CA TRP A 52 6.86 0.03 9.03
C TRP A 52 7.89 -0.66 9.94
N GLY A 53 9.14 -0.27 9.81
CA GLY A 53 10.27 -0.85 10.55
C GLY A 53 11.10 -1.82 9.72
N ASN A 54 11.67 -2.83 10.35
CA ASN A 54 12.51 -3.81 9.67
C ASN A 54 11.69 -4.75 8.78
N ARG A 55 12.08 -4.92 7.53
CA ARG A 55 11.36 -5.67 6.50
C ARG A 55 11.10 -7.13 6.90
N LYS A 56 12.12 -7.83 7.40
CA LYS A 56 11.97 -9.22 7.88
C LYS A 56 10.95 -9.32 9.02
N SER A 57 10.96 -8.36 9.94
CA SER A 57 9.97 -8.31 11.03
C SER A 57 8.55 -8.06 10.52
N ILE A 58 8.39 -7.22 9.48
CA ILE A 58 7.10 -6.97 8.84
C ILE A 58 6.54 -8.24 8.23
N ILE A 59 7.33 -8.93 7.38
CA ILE A 59 6.95 -10.18 6.72
C ILE A 59 6.57 -11.24 7.76
N THR A 60 7.43 -11.43 8.79
CA THR A 60 7.14 -12.40 9.87
C THR A 60 5.85 -12.07 10.62
N SER A 61 5.58 -10.79 10.88
CA SER A 61 4.35 -10.38 11.59
C SER A 61 3.12 -10.50 10.71
N ALA A 62 3.22 -10.18 9.42
CA ALA A 62 2.14 -10.36 8.46
C ALA A 62 1.81 -11.85 8.31
N GLN A 63 2.83 -12.73 8.22
CA GLN A 63 2.61 -14.17 8.17
C GLN A 63 1.85 -14.68 9.40
N LYS A 64 2.20 -14.23 10.60
CA LYS A 64 1.47 -14.59 11.82
C LYS A 64 0.00 -14.17 11.81
N ILE A 65 -0.33 -13.04 11.18
CA ILE A 65 -1.71 -12.62 10.98
C ILE A 65 -2.43 -13.61 10.05
N ILE A 66 -1.78 -14.03 8.97
CA ILE A 66 -2.33 -15.00 8.03
C ILE A 66 -2.49 -16.39 8.66
N ASP A 67 -1.48 -16.84 9.42
CA ASP A 67 -1.54 -18.11 10.16
C ASP A 67 -2.71 -18.11 11.17
N PHE A 68 -2.93 -16.97 11.86
CA PHE A 68 -4.07 -16.80 12.76
C PHE A 68 -5.42 -16.94 12.03
N MET A 69 -5.49 -16.50 10.77
CA MET A 69 -6.68 -16.66 9.92
C MET A 69 -6.75 -18.04 9.24
N GLY A 70 -5.90 -18.99 9.63
CA GLY A 70 -5.91 -20.35 9.08
C GLY A 70 -5.53 -20.44 7.61
N ASN A 71 -4.76 -19.49 7.11
CA ASN A 71 -4.38 -19.34 5.69
C ASN A 71 -5.58 -19.24 4.73
N SER A 72 -6.71 -18.76 5.23
CA SER A 72 -7.94 -18.49 4.46
C SER A 72 -8.55 -17.16 4.92
N PRO A 73 -7.91 -16.02 4.59
CA PRO A 73 -8.28 -14.72 5.14
C PRO A 73 -9.73 -14.34 4.93
N TYR A 74 -10.27 -14.53 3.75
CA TYR A 74 -11.65 -14.16 3.42
C TYR A 74 -12.66 -15.03 4.17
N ASP A 75 -12.49 -16.35 4.14
CA ASP A 75 -13.36 -17.28 4.89
C ASP A 75 -13.32 -16.97 6.38
N PHE A 76 -12.12 -16.75 6.94
CA PHE A 76 -11.98 -16.36 8.34
C PHE A 76 -12.73 -15.05 8.65
N VAL A 77 -12.51 -13.99 7.87
CA VAL A 77 -13.16 -12.69 8.07
C VAL A 77 -14.68 -12.83 8.04
N MET A 78 -15.24 -13.59 7.11
CA MET A 78 -16.69 -13.76 7.00
C MET A 78 -17.30 -14.58 8.14
N ASN A 79 -16.59 -15.57 8.67
CA ASN A 79 -17.10 -16.50 9.66
C ASN A 79 -16.61 -16.24 11.10
N VAL A 80 -15.67 -15.30 11.31
CA VAL A 80 -15.08 -15.00 12.62
C VAL A 80 -16.14 -14.69 13.68
N THR A 81 -15.91 -15.19 14.89
CA THR A 81 -16.68 -14.95 16.10
C THR A 81 -15.81 -14.34 17.20
N LEU A 82 -16.43 -13.72 18.22
CA LEU A 82 -15.69 -13.16 19.36
C LEU A 82 -14.83 -14.19 20.11
N LYS A 83 -15.17 -15.48 20.02
CA LYS A 83 -14.40 -16.57 20.66
C LYS A 83 -13.04 -16.77 20.00
N ASP A 84 -12.93 -16.50 18.71
CA ASP A 84 -11.69 -16.67 17.95
C ASP A 84 -10.61 -15.70 18.40
N PHE A 85 -10.99 -14.49 18.81
CA PHE A 85 -10.07 -13.46 19.28
C PHE A 85 -9.47 -13.72 20.66
N LYS A 86 -10.05 -14.61 21.47
CA LYS A 86 -9.48 -15.01 22.78
C LYS A 86 -8.05 -15.54 22.66
N LYS A 87 -7.69 -16.14 21.51
CA LYS A 87 -6.34 -16.63 21.23
C LYS A 87 -5.31 -15.50 21.04
N LEU A 88 -5.77 -14.26 20.81
CA LEU A 88 -4.94 -13.06 20.61
C LEU A 88 -4.76 -12.23 21.87
N GLU A 89 -5.50 -12.50 22.95
CA GLU A 89 -5.51 -11.67 24.17
C GLU A 89 -4.07 -11.37 24.64
N ASN A 90 -3.81 -10.07 24.87
CA ASN A 90 -2.53 -9.54 25.36
C ASN A 90 -1.31 -9.79 24.47
N LYS A 91 -1.47 -10.17 23.20
CA LYS A 91 -0.36 -10.35 22.27
C LYS A 91 -0.05 -9.07 21.48
N ALA A 92 1.22 -8.74 21.38
CA ALA A 92 1.70 -7.79 20.39
C ALA A 92 1.68 -8.46 19.00
N VAL A 93 1.09 -7.84 18.00
CA VAL A 93 1.07 -8.33 16.62
C VAL A 93 2.27 -7.79 15.86
N HIS A 94 2.39 -6.46 15.79
CA HIS A 94 3.55 -5.80 15.19
C HIS A 94 3.76 -4.40 15.79
N ARG A 95 4.82 -4.23 16.59
CA ARG A 95 5.16 -2.94 17.21
C ARG A 95 3.95 -2.34 17.95
N THR A 96 3.42 -1.20 17.46
CA THR A 96 2.26 -0.52 18.04
C THR A 96 0.92 -1.04 17.55
N PHE A 97 0.89 -1.99 16.60
CA PHE A 97 -0.31 -2.69 16.17
C PHE A 97 -0.55 -3.89 17.07
N SER A 98 -1.58 -3.84 17.89
CA SER A 98 -1.90 -4.83 18.92
C SER A 98 -2.95 -5.84 18.46
N ALA A 99 -3.21 -6.83 19.31
CA ALA A 99 -4.33 -7.77 19.13
C ALA A 99 -5.69 -7.07 19.01
N GLU A 100 -5.92 -6.03 19.83
CA GLU A 100 -7.14 -5.22 19.77
C GLU A 100 -7.27 -4.46 18.43
N ASP A 101 -6.16 -3.95 17.89
CA ASP A 101 -6.16 -3.32 16.57
C ASP A 101 -6.48 -4.34 15.47
N LEU A 102 -5.93 -5.57 15.56
CA LEU A 102 -6.19 -6.65 14.62
C LEU A 102 -7.65 -7.10 14.66
N GLU A 103 -8.21 -7.31 15.86
CA GLU A 103 -9.62 -7.62 16.07
C GLU A 103 -10.52 -6.61 15.39
N GLN A 104 -10.31 -5.30 15.70
CA GLN A 104 -11.11 -4.23 15.12
C GLN A 104 -11.01 -4.20 13.60
N PHE A 105 -9.80 -4.41 13.04
CA PHE A 105 -9.60 -4.43 11.59
C PHE A 105 -10.34 -5.60 10.93
N ILE A 106 -10.31 -6.79 11.53
CA ILE A 106 -11.04 -7.96 11.02
C ILE A 106 -12.56 -7.70 11.04
N LEU A 107 -13.08 -7.14 12.12
CA LEU A 107 -14.51 -6.79 12.22
C LEU A 107 -14.92 -5.72 11.20
N ASN A 108 -14.05 -4.74 10.98
CA ASN A 108 -14.29 -3.71 9.97
C ASN A 108 -14.27 -4.30 8.55
N LEU A 109 -13.33 -5.20 8.24
CA LEU A 109 -13.30 -5.93 6.97
C LEU A 109 -14.57 -6.77 6.77
N LYS A 110 -15.02 -7.49 7.82
CA LYS A 110 -16.28 -8.24 7.78
C LYS A 110 -17.46 -7.33 7.41
N SER A 111 -17.54 -6.15 8.05
CA SER A 111 -18.57 -5.15 7.71
C SER A 111 -18.48 -4.69 6.25
N VAL A 112 -17.27 -4.47 5.74
CA VAL A 112 -17.07 -4.07 4.33
C VAL A 112 -17.47 -5.19 3.38
N TYR A 113 -17.00 -6.42 3.58
CA TYR A 113 -17.32 -7.54 2.70
C TYR A 113 -18.78 -8.05 2.81
N THR A 114 -19.50 -7.65 3.85
CA THR A 114 -20.95 -7.90 3.93
C THR A 114 -21.73 -7.00 2.95
N GLU A 115 -21.18 -5.81 2.64
CA GLU A 115 -21.79 -4.82 1.76
C GLU A 115 -21.24 -4.85 0.33
N PHE A 116 -19.93 -5.15 0.19
CA PHE A 116 -19.20 -5.12 -1.07
C PHE A 116 -18.48 -6.45 -1.34
N GLU A 117 -18.43 -6.87 -2.59
CA GLU A 117 -17.69 -8.08 -2.98
C GLU A 117 -16.17 -7.92 -2.95
N SER A 118 -15.67 -6.68 -2.96
CA SER A 118 -14.25 -6.35 -3.08
C SER A 118 -13.95 -5.01 -2.43
N LEU A 119 -12.75 -4.86 -1.85
CA LEU A 119 -12.24 -3.58 -1.38
C LEU A 119 -12.11 -2.55 -2.51
N GLU A 120 -11.97 -2.99 -3.76
CA GLU A 120 -11.94 -2.15 -4.97
C GLU A 120 -13.07 -1.14 -5.00
N ASN A 121 -14.29 -1.55 -4.59
CA ASN A 121 -15.48 -0.70 -4.60
C ASN A 121 -15.35 0.58 -3.75
N LEU A 122 -14.51 0.53 -2.71
CA LEU A 122 -14.28 1.68 -1.83
C LEU A 122 -13.30 2.71 -2.39
N PHE A 123 -12.55 2.33 -3.44
CA PHE A 123 -11.55 3.20 -4.06
C PHE A 123 -11.96 3.73 -5.44
N LEU A 124 -13.18 3.44 -5.90
CA LEU A 124 -13.69 3.96 -7.17
C LEU A 124 -13.59 5.48 -7.20
N LEU A 125 -13.02 6.00 -8.29
CA LEU A 125 -12.90 7.45 -8.51
C LEU A 125 -14.25 8.05 -8.88
N LYS A 126 -14.50 9.26 -8.42
CA LYS A 126 -15.62 10.09 -8.87
C LYS A 126 -15.17 10.95 -10.05
N GLU A 127 -16.15 11.48 -10.76
CA GLU A 127 -15.92 12.46 -11.82
C GLU A 127 -15.03 13.60 -11.33
N HIS A 128 -14.03 14.00 -12.15
CA HIS A 128 -13.04 15.04 -11.86
C HIS A 128 -12.00 14.72 -10.78
N GLU A 129 -11.93 13.50 -10.26
CA GLU A 129 -10.82 13.09 -9.40
C GLU A 129 -9.60 12.68 -10.25
N GLU A 130 -8.46 13.35 -10.02
CA GLU A 130 -7.22 13.18 -10.78
C GLU A 130 -6.25 12.17 -10.17
N ASN A 131 -6.54 11.73 -8.93
CA ASN A 131 -5.78 10.72 -8.19
C ASN A 131 -6.64 10.11 -7.07
N TYR A 132 -6.07 9.16 -6.31
CA TYR A 132 -6.79 8.46 -5.24
C TYR A 132 -6.86 9.23 -3.90
N TYR A 133 -6.55 10.52 -3.84
CA TYR A 133 -6.60 11.35 -2.64
C TYR A 133 -7.95 11.26 -1.91
N HIS A 134 -9.01 11.57 -2.61
CA HIS A 134 -10.36 11.53 -2.07
C HIS A 134 -10.87 10.09 -1.86
N ALA A 135 -10.48 9.16 -2.73
CA ALA A 135 -10.84 7.76 -2.61
C ALA A 135 -10.24 7.11 -1.36
N ILE A 136 -8.98 7.42 -1.02
CA ILE A 136 -8.34 6.97 0.23
C ILE A 136 -9.13 7.47 1.46
N GLU A 137 -9.59 8.72 1.45
CA GLU A 137 -10.36 9.23 2.58
C GLU A 137 -11.77 8.61 2.67
N ARG A 138 -12.44 8.34 1.52
CA ARG A 138 -13.71 7.58 1.50
C ARG A 138 -13.54 6.17 2.04
N PHE A 139 -12.51 5.45 1.57
CA PHE A 139 -12.14 4.15 2.12
C PHE A 139 -11.94 4.24 3.63
N ARG A 140 -11.12 5.18 4.07
CA ARG A 140 -10.82 5.38 5.49
C ARG A 140 -12.09 5.59 6.31
N THR A 141 -12.97 6.48 5.89
CA THR A 141 -14.24 6.79 6.57
C THR A 141 -15.15 5.56 6.65
N ARG A 142 -15.33 4.83 5.53
CA ARG A 142 -16.18 3.63 5.51
C ARG A 142 -15.59 2.49 6.34
N PHE A 143 -14.28 2.29 6.25
CA PHE A 143 -13.58 1.21 6.94
C PHE A 143 -13.52 1.42 8.46
N LEU A 144 -13.23 2.64 8.91
CA LEU A 144 -13.08 2.93 10.35
C LEU A 144 -14.42 3.15 11.05
N GLY A 145 -15.47 3.52 10.33
CA GLY A 145 -16.75 3.90 10.91
C GLY A 145 -16.69 5.21 11.72
N GLU A 146 -17.78 5.52 12.40
CA GLU A 146 -17.95 6.79 13.14
C GLU A 146 -17.44 6.72 14.58
N ILE A 147 -17.40 5.54 15.18
CA ILE A 147 -17.01 5.36 16.57
C ILE A 147 -15.49 5.43 16.71
N PRO A 148 -14.93 6.41 17.45
CA PRO A 148 -13.49 6.50 17.63
C PRO A 148 -12.91 5.25 18.28
N HIS A 149 -11.86 4.71 17.66
CA HIS A 149 -11.12 3.56 18.18
C HIS A 149 -9.61 3.80 18.04
N ARG A 150 -8.81 3.21 18.93
CA ARG A 150 -7.35 3.36 18.92
C ARG A 150 -6.69 2.89 17.60
N SER A 151 -7.30 1.94 16.91
CA SER A 151 -6.82 1.40 15.65
C SER A 151 -6.85 2.41 14.50
N HIS A 152 -7.62 3.50 14.60
CA HIS A 152 -7.74 4.53 13.57
C HIS A 152 -6.39 5.18 13.19
N LYS A 153 -5.41 5.20 14.12
CA LYS A 153 -4.05 5.71 13.86
C LYS A 153 -3.28 4.89 12.82
N HIS A 154 -3.71 3.65 12.55
CA HIS A 154 -3.03 2.78 11.59
C HIS A 154 -3.50 2.99 10.14
N VAL A 155 -4.63 3.68 9.95
CA VAL A 155 -5.14 4.10 8.64
C VAL A 155 -4.98 5.62 8.51
N SER A 156 -3.93 6.05 7.83
CA SER A 156 -3.59 7.47 7.68
C SER A 156 -4.58 8.21 6.78
N SER A 157 -4.73 9.52 7.00
CA SER A 157 -5.64 10.40 6.27
C SER A 157 -4.85 11.39 5.41
N PRO A 158 -5.02 11.41 4.09
CA PRO A 158 -4.47 12.46 3.24
C PRO A 158 -5.08 13.82 3.53
N TYR A 159 -6.34 13.89 3.98
CA TYR A 159 -6.99 15.14 4.43
C TYR A 159 -6.32 15.75 5.65
N LYS A 160 -5.59 14.95 6.44
CA LYS A 160 -4.71 15.42 7.52
C LYS A 160 -3.26 15.60 7.06
N ASN A 161 -3.08 15.77 5.76
CA ASN A 161 -1.79 15.96 5.10
C ASN A 161 -0.79 14.81 5.28
N SER A 162 -1.26 13.58 5.54
CA SER A 162 -0.38 12.40 5.50
C SER A 162 -0.10 11.98 4.06
N ALA A 163 1.14 11.63 3.73
CA ALA A 163 1.47 11.00 2.45
C ALA A 163 0.76 9.66 2.23
N SER A 164 0.10 9.10 3.24
CA SER A 164 -0.66 7.85 3.21
C SER A 164 0.07 6.68 2.54
N LYS A 165 1.42 6.65 2.66
CA LYS A 165 2.34 5.75 1.96
C LYS A 165 1.85 4.31 1.91
N ARG A 166 1.34 3.77 3.03
CA ARG A 166 0.93 2.37 3.15
C ARG A 166 -0.32 2.05 2.34
N LEU A 167 -1.29 2.97 2.29
CA LEU A 167 -2.49 2.82 1.44
C LEU A 167 -2.16 3.05 -0.03
N VAL A 168 -1.28 4.01 -0.34
CA VAL A 168 -0.80 4.23 -1.72
C VAL A 168 -0.03 3.01 -2.22
N MET A 169 0.79 2.37 -1.38
CA MET A 169 1.48 1.12 -1.71
C MET A 169 0.49 -0.04 -1.94
N PHE A 170 -0.53 -0.16 -1.10
CA PHE A 170 -1.59 -1.16 -1.28
C PHE A 170 -2.35 -0.94 -2.59
N LEU A 171 -2.70 0.31 -2.90
CA LEU A 171 -3.32 0.68 -4.19
C LEU A 171 -2.42 0.29 -5.36
N ARG A 172 -1.10 0.59 -5.32
CA ARG A 172 -0.17 0.16 -6.36
C ARG A 172 -0.24 -1.36 -6.58
N TRP A 173 -0.15 -2.14 -5.52
CA TRP A 173 -0.21 -3.60 -5.60
C TRP A 173 -1.49 -4.11 -6.27
N MET A 174 -2.64 -3.53 -5.93
CA MET A 174 -3.94 -4.01 -6.40
C MET A 174 -4.30 -3.51 -7.80
N VAL A 175 -3.87 -2.29 -8.16
CA VAL A 175 -4.31 -1.58 -9.38
C VAL A 175 -3.29 -1.72 -10.51
N ARG A 176 -1.99 -1.57 -10.21
CA ARG A 176 -0.95 -1.55 -11.23
C ARG A 176 -0.84 -2.91 -11.90
N GLN A 177 -0.87 -2.88 -13.24
CA GLN A 177 -0.82 -4.08 -14.06
C GLN A 177 0.31 -3.98 -15.09
N ASP A 178 1.20 -4.95 -15.07
CA ASP A 178 2.19 -5.17 -16.12
C ASP A 178 2.45 -6.67 -16.33
N LYS A 179 3.45 -7.00 -17.16
CA LYS A 179 3.82 -8.39 -17.43
C LYS A 179 4.95 -8.91 -16.54
N LYS A 180 5.39 -8.12 -15.54
CA LYS A 180 6.52 -8.47 -14.66
C LYS A 180 6.10 -9.38 -13.50
N GLY A 181 4.80 -9.38 -13.14
CA GLY A 181 4.22 -10.27 -12.14
C GLY A 181 4.54 -9.90 -10.69
N VAL A 182 4.93 -8.65 -10.42
CA VAL A 182 5.17 -8.16 -9.06
C VAL A 182 3.86 -7.61 -8.47
N ASP A 183 3.27 -6.60 -9.10
CA ASP A 183 1.96 -6.08 -8.72
C ASP A 183 0.85 -6.97 -9.29
N PHE A 184 -0.27 -7.07 -8.61
CA PHE A 184 -1.36 -8.00 -8.95
C PHE A 184 -2.25 -7.48 -10.09
N GLY A 185 -2.54 -6.17 -10.10
CA GLY A 185 -3.45 -5.58 -11.07
C GLY A 185 -4.82 -6.26 -11.12
N ILE A 186 -5.35 -6.69 -9.98
CA ILE A 186 -6.64 -7.41 -9.89
C ILE A 186 -7.84 -6.48 -9.80
N TRP A 187 -7.62 -5.19 -9.52
CA TRP A 187 -8.66 -4.18 -9.50
C TRP A 187 -8.84 -3.56 -10.88
N LYS A 188 -9.78 -4.10 -11.64
CA LYS A 188 -9.96 -3.78 -13.07
C LYS A 188 -10.76 -2.50 -13.34
N ASN A 189 -11.51 -2.03 -12.34
CA ASN A 189 -12.29 -0.79 -12.45
C ASN A 189 -11.48 0.45 -12.07
N LEU A 190 -10.21 0.27 -11.71
CA LEU A 190 -9.30 1.35 -11.34
C LEU A 190 -8.16 1.41 -12.36
N SER A 191 -7.74 2.65 -12.71
CA SER A 191 -6.68 2.85 -13.69
C SER A 191 -5.35 3.19 -13.03
N PRO A 192 -4.22 2.59 -13.47
CA PRO A 192 -2.88 2.92 -13.00
C PRO A 192 -2.48 4.39 -13.19
N GLN A 193 -3.04 5.08 -14.21
CA GLN A 193 -2.77 6.49 -14.50
C GLN A 193 -3.06 7.43 -13.32
N TYR A 194 -3.96 7.03 -12.41
CA TYR A 194 -4.33 7.83 -11.23
C TYR A 194 -3.52 7.47 -9.97
N LEU A 195 -2.63 6.47 -10.06
CA LEU A 195 -1.77 6.10 -8.95
C LEU A 195 -0.76 7.21 -8.64
N SER A 196 -0.47 7.36 -7.37
CA SER A 196 0.63 8.15 -6.85
C SER A 196 1.77 7.23 -6.41
N ILE A 197 2.98 7.82 -6.21
CA ILE A 197 4.10 7.07 -5.66
C ILE A 197 3.96 6.92 -4.15
N PRO A 198 4.16 5.69 -3.61
CA PRO A 198 4.25 5.46 -2.16
C PRO A 198 5.44 6.21 -1.55
N LEU A 199 5.26 7.46 -1.13
CA LEU A 199 6.33 8.33 -0.67
C LEU A 199 6.83 7.90 0.72
N ASP A 200 7.90 7.14 0.76
CA ASP A 200 8.64 6.83 1.98
C ASP A 200 9.94 7.63 2.10
N VAL A 201 10.74 7.34 3.13
CA VAL A 201 12.01 8.05 3.37
C VAL A 201 13.02 7.80 2.25
N HIS A 202 13.10 6.58 1.69
CA HIS A 202 14.03 6.24 0.62
C HIS A 202 13.62 6.93 -0.68
N THR A 203 12.36 6.75 -1.08
CA THR A 203 11.78 7.39 -2.27
C THR A 203 11.92 8.91 -2.21
N ALA A 204 11.56 9.52 -1.07
CA ALA A 204 11.66 10.98 -0.90
C ALA A 204 13.12 11.49 -0.96
N ASN A 205 14.06 10.78 -0.33
CA ASN A 205 15.47 11.19 -0.33
C ASN A 205 16.08 11.10 -1.74
N ILE A 206 15.79 10.03 -2.49
CA ILE A 206 16.27 9.88 -3.86
C ILE A 206 15.64 10.93 -4.77
N SER A 207 14.33 11.16 -4.66
CA SER A 207 13.64 12.20 -5.44
C SER A 207 14.24 13.60 -5.21
N ARG A 208 14.61 13.93 -3.96
CA ARG A 208 15.30 15.19 -3.63
C ARG A 208 16.72 15.24 -4.20
N LYS A 209 17.49 14.15 -4.11
CA LYS A 209 18.84 14.09 -4.70
C LYS A 209 18.82 14.27 -6.22
N LEU A 210 17.79 13.75 -6.88
CA LEU A 210 17.58 13.90 -8.31
C LEU A 210 17.01 15.28 -8.69
N GLY A 211 16.57 16.09 -7.72
CA GLY A 211 15.99 17.40 -7.94
C GLY A 211 14.54 17.38 -8.47
N ILE A 212 13.86 16.23 -8.43
CA ILE A 212 12.45 16.08 -8.83
C ILE A 212 11.47 16.26 -7.66
N LEU A 213 11.96 16.47 -6.45
CA LEU A 213 11.19 16.82 -5.26
C LEU A 213 11.95 17.89 -4.48
N THR A 214 11.31 19.03 -4.21
CA THR A 214 11.91 20.15 -3.46
C THR A 214 11.40 20.22 -2.03
N ARG A 215 10.15 19.81 -1.82
CA ARG A 215 9.50 19.83 -0.50
C ARG A 215 10.22 18.96 0.50
N THR A 216 10.50 19.50 1.70
CA THR A 216 11.29 18.83 2.75
C THR A 216 10.46 17.86 3.59
N GLN A 217 9.16 18.11 3.80
CA GLN A 217 8.26 17.22 4.51
C GLN A 217 7.79 16.07 3.60
N ASN A 218 7.67 14.86 4.16
CA ASN A 218 7.07 13.71 3.48
C ASN A 218 5.57 13.66 3.79
N ASP A 219 4.82 14.56 3.19
CA ASP A 219 3.39 14.70 3.36
C ASP A 219 2.66 14.64 2.01
N TRP A 220 1.32 14.82 1.99
CA TRP A 220 0.57 14.70 0.75
C TRP A 220 0.97 15.76 -0.29
N LYS A 221 1.33 16.96 0.12
CA LYS A 221 1.82 17.99 -0.80
C LYS A 221 3.12 17.59 -1.51
N ALA A 222 3.97 16.81 -0.83
CA ALA A 222 5.16 16.24 -1.47
C ALA A 222 4.80 15.12 -2.47
N VAL A 223 3.74 14.35 -2.20
CA VAL A 223 3.20 13.38 -3.16
C VAL A 223 2.69 14.11 -4.40
N GLU A 224 1.90 15.17 -4.25
CA GLU A 224 1.38 15.96 -5.36
C GLU A 224 2.49 16.61 -6.20
N GLU A 225 3.52 17.17 -5.56
CA GLU A 225 4.67 17.77 -6.25
C GLU A 225 5.39 16.70 -7.11
N LEU A 226 5.62 15.53 -6.55
CA LEU A 226 6.27 14.42 -7.25
C LEU A 226 5.40 13.89 -8.40
N ASP A 227 4.12 13.69 -8.16
CA ASP A 227 3.15 13.23 -9.16
C ASP A 227 3.09 14.15 -10.38
N GLN A 228 3.10 15.48 -10.16
CA GLN A 228 3.07 16.47 -11.25
C GLN A 228 4.25 16.30 -12.21
N ILE A 229 5.44 16.00 -11.70
CA ILE A 229 6.64 15.81 -12.52
C ILE A 229 6.60 14.43 -13.20
N ILE A 230 6.33 13.38 -12.44
CA ILE A 230 6.36 12.01 -12.93
C ILE A 230 5.34 11.76 -14.04
N ARG A 231 4.13 12.30 -13.90
CA ARG A 231 3.06 12.14 -14.90
C ARG A 231 3.37 12.78 -16.25
N LYS A 232 4.30 13.74 -16.34
CA LYS A 232 4.76 14.28 -17.62
C LYS A 232 5.52 13.23 -18.44
N TYR A 233 6.19 12.29 -17.78
CA TYR A 233 7.04 11.27 -18.42
C TYR A 233 6.38 9.91 -18.54
N ASN A 234 5.49 9.57 -17.64
CA ASN A 234 4.68 8.36 -17.72
C ASN A 234 3.27 8.62 -17.20
N PRO A 235 2.37 9.19 -18.02
CA PRO A 235 1.01 9.47 -17.61
C PRO A 235 0.16 8.21 -17.40
N GLU A 236 0.47 7.11 -18.10
CA GLU A 236 -0.31 5.87 -18.05
C GLU A 236 0.02 5.00 -16.83
N ASP A 237 1.28 5.03 -16.35
CA ASP A 237 1.75 4.23 -15.22
C ASP A 237 2.80 4.98 -14.40
N PRO A 238 2.42 6.09 -13.73
CA PRO A 238 3.36 6.90 -12.96
C PRO A 238 3.99 6.12 -11.80
N ALA A 239 3.28 5.16 -11.23
CA ALA A 239 3.73 4.40 -10.07
C ALA A 239 4.86 3.40 -10.38
N VAL A 240 5.18 3.15 -11.65
CA VAL A 240 6.34 2.30 -12.02
C VAL A 240 7.65 2.86 -11.48
N TYR A 241 7.76 4.19 -11.37
CA TYR A 241 8.98 4.82 -10.85
C TYR A 241 9.21 4.61 -9.35
N ASP A 242 8.23 4.08 -8.62
CA ASP A 242 8.46 3.65 -7.23
C ASP A 242 9.54 2.55 -7.15
N TYR A 243 9.55 1.61 -8.10
CA TYR A 243 10.60 0.59 -8.18
C TYR A 243 11.99 1.20 -8.35
N ALA A 244 12.12 2.19 -9.23
CA ALA A 244 13.38 2.89 -9.44
C ALA A 244 13.84 3.65 -8.19
N LEU A 245 12.99 4.53 -7.66
CA LEU A 245 13.31 5.42 -6.54
C LEU A 245 13.59 4.62 -5.26
N PHE A 246 12.76 3.63 -4.98
CA PHE A 246 12.94 2.75 -3.82
C PHE A 246 14.17 1.85 -3.99
N GLY A 247 14.34 1.21 -5.15
CA GLY A 247 15.47 0.33 -5.45
C GLY A 247 16.81 1.04 -5.30
N ILE A 248 16.96 2.23 -5.90
CA ILE A 248 18.15 3.09 -5.75
C ILE A 248 18.38 3.44 -4.28
N GLY A 249 17.31 3.77 -3.54
CA GLY A 249 17.41 4.15 -2.13
C GLY A 249 17.85 3.02 -1.20
N VAL A 250 17.48 1.80 -1.52
CA VAL A 250 17.86 0.59 -0.75
C VAL A 250 19.26 0.08 -1.14
N SER A 251 19.60 0.08 -2.43
CA SER A 251 20.91 -0.34 -2.93
C SER A 251 22.03 0.66 -2.64
N LYS A 252 21.66 1.90 -2.28
CA LYS A 252 22.60 3.02 -2.06
C LYS A 252 23.44 3.40 -3.28
N GLU A 253 22.97 3.16 -4.47
CA GLU A 253 23.70 3.41 -5.72
C GLU A 253 24.03 4.89 -5.97
N LEU A 254 23.33 5.83 -5.35
CA LEU A 254 23.55 7.27 -5.46
C LEU A 254 24.17 7.90 -4.19
N LEU A 255 24.77 7.11 -3.31
CA LEU A 255 25.44 7.59 -2.10
C LEU A 255 26.93 7.81 -2.31
#